data_d70fbc70c3a1a48050ddf3e6c674858e
#
_entry.id   d70fbc70c3a1a48050ddf3e6c674858e
#
_cell.length_a   1.000
_cell.length_b   1.000
_cell.length_c   1.000
_cell.angle_alpha   90.00
_cell.angle_beta   90.00
_cell.angle_gamma   90.00
#
_symmetry.space_group_name_H-M   'P 1'
#
loop_
_entity.id
_entity.type
_entity.pdbx_description
1 polymer ?
#
loop_
_entity_poly.entity_id
_entity_poly.type
_entity_poly.pdbx_seq_one_letter_code
_entity_poly.pdbx_strand_id
1 'polypeptide(L)'
;ICVMLPADHPLATRQKLSVTALTDQSFLLMHPYTSIYQLCMQIFQNAGIHPSILRTARVESLISAVAVGEGISLFAESNFRLFQHEGVISVPLEESPVLRIGFAYKKAGEYTPAMDCFLHFMADSQKY
;
A
#
# COMPACT_ATOMS: atom_id res chain seq x y z
N ILE A 1 -4.74 1.91 2.65
CA ILE A 1 -3.89 2.39 1.54
C ILE A 1 -3.78 3.91 1.62
N CYS A 2 -2.60 4.42 1.34
CA CYS A 2 -2.31 5.84 1.20
C CYS A 2 -1.69 6.15 -0.17
N VAL A 3 -1.73 7.42 -0.55
CA VAL A 3 -1.03 7.97 -1.71
C VAL A 3 0.32 8.48 -1.24
N MET A 4 1.39 8.05 -1.86
CA MET A 4 2.72 8.64 -1.69
C MET A 4 2.92 9.74 -2.73
N LEU A 5 3.27 10.93 -2.24
CA LEU A 5 3.43 12.15 -3.02
C LEU A 5 4.80 12.78 -2.72
N PRO A 6 5.41 13.48 -3.69
CA PRO A 6 6.48 14.41 -3.36
C PRO A 6 6.01 15.41 -2.30
N ALA A 7 6.89 15.83 -1.40
CA ALA A 7 6.52 16.73 -0.30
C ALA A 7 6.00 18.11 -0.78
N ASP A 8 6.41 18.55 -1.97
CA ASP A 8 6.01 19.81 -2.62
C ASP A 8 4.81 19.63 -3.59
N HIS A 9 4.23 18.43 -3.67
CA HIS A 9 3.12 18.17 -4.58
C HIS A 9 1.86 18.97 -4.17
N PRO A 10 1.07 19.51 -5.13
CA PRO A 10 -0.14 20.29 -4.81
C PRO A 10 -1.17 19.56 -3.94
N LEU A 11 -1.26 18.23 -4.06
CA LEU A 11 -2.16 17.40 -3.26
C LEU A 11 -1.60 17.05 -1.86
N ALA A 12 -0.34 17.38 -1.57
CA ALA A 12 0.36 17.02 -0.35
C ALA A 12 -0.23 17.66 0.91
N THR A 13 -0.92 18.78 0.77
CA THR A 13 -1.56 19.53 1.87
C THR A 13 -2.94 18.98 2.26
N ARG A 14 -3.46 18.01 1.51
CA ARG A 14 -4.78 17.42 1.76
C ARG A 14 -4.72 16.44 2.93
N GLN A 15 -5.77 16.43 3.74
CA GLN A 15 -5.90 15.46 4.84
C GLN A 15 -6.29 14.06 4.33
N LYS A 16 -7.06 14.01 3.25
CA LYS A 16 -7.46 12.79 2.53
C LYS A 16 -7.60 13.09 1.05
N LEU A 17 -7.51 12.07 0.22
CA LEU A 17 -7.67 12.16 -1.23
C LEU A 17 -8.66 11.10 -1.70
N SER A 18 -9.62 11.51 -2.53
CA SER A 18 -10.39 10.55 -3.32
C SER A 18 -9.54 10.01 -4.47
N VAL A 19 -9.73 8.75 -4.83
CA VAL A 19 -9.08 8.13 -5.99
C VAL A 19 -9.36 8.93 -7.27
N THR A 20 -10.55 9.51 -7.41
CA THR A 20 -10.93 10.34 -8.56
C THR A 20 -10.09 11.61 -8.68
N ALA A 21 -9.58 12.15 -7.58
CA ALA A 21 -8.67 13.31 -7.61
C ALA A 21 -7.28 12.98 -8.20
N LEU A 22 -7.01 11.69 -8.43
CA LEU A 22 -5.74 11.20 -8.96
C LEU A 22 -5.80 10.85 -10.46
N THR A 23 -6.91 11.14 -11.14
CA THR A 23 -7.16 10.70 -12.54
C THR A 23 -6.07 11.16 -13.51
N ASP A 24 -5.57 12.38 -13.34
CA ASP A 24 -4.56 12.99 -14.23
C ASP A 24 -3.13 12.77 -13.76
N GLN A 25 -2.93 11.88 -12.77
CA GLN A 25 -1.61 11.62 -12.21
C GLN A 25 -0.92 10.46 -12.92
N SER A 26 0.41 10.52 -12.94
CA SER A 26 1.27 9.43 -13.39
C SER A 26 1.66 8.54 -12.21
N PHE A 27 1.46 7.24 -12.36
CA PHE A 27 1.66 6.27 -11.28
C PHE A 27 2.94 5.46 -11.42
N LEU A 28 3.57 5.25 -10.29
CA LEU A 28 4.65 4.30 -10.06
C LEU A 28 4.09 3.23 -9.12
N LEU A 29 4.01 1.98 -9.53
CA LEU A 29 3.37 0.93 -8.73
C LEU A 29 4.35 -0.20 -8.39
N MET A 30 4.00 -1.00 -7.38
CA MET A 30 4.68 -2.26 -7.11
C MET A 30 4.56 -3.21 -8.31
N HIS A 31 5.40 -4.25 -8.36
CA HIS A 31 5.32 -5.23 -9.45
C HIS A 31 3.96 -5.94 -9.52
N PRO A 32 3.50 -6.33 -10.74
CA PRO A 32 2.16 -6.91 -10.95
C PRO A 32 1.88 -8.20 -10.18
N TYR A 33 2.90 -8.94 -9.76
CA TYR A 33 2.75 -10.16 -8.95
C TYR A 33 2.48 -9.89 -7.46
N THR A 34 2.45 -8.64 -7.02
CA THR A 34 2.23 -8.28 -5.63
C THR A 34 0.74 -8.05 -5.33
N SER A 35 0.31 -8.42 -4.12
CA SER A 35 -1.07 -8.17 -3.66
C SER A 35 -1.42 -6.68 -3.63
N ILE A 36 -0.45 -5.81 -3.36
CA ILE A 36 -0.66 -4.37 -3.37
C ILE A 36 -0.97 -3.84 -4.78
N TYR A 37 -0.29 -4.34 -5.81
CA TYR A 37 -0.59 -3.98 -7.19
C TYR A 37 -2.02 -4.40 -7.57
N GLN A 38 -2.42 -5.63 -7.23
CA GLN A 38 -3.77 -6.13 -7.51
C GLN A 38 -4.83 -5.26 -6.81
N LEU A 39 -4.58 -4.86 -5.57
CA LEU A 39 -5.47 -3.97 -4.84
C LEU A 39 -5.54 -2.59 -5.50
N CYS A 40 -4.42 -2.02 -5.94
CA CYS A 40 -4.40 -0.74 -6.67
C CYS A 40 -5.25 -0.81 -7.94
N MET A 41 -5.11 -1.89 -8.72
CA MET A 41 -5.91 -2.08 -9.94
C MET A 41 -7.41 -2.18 -9.65
N GLN A 42 -7.81 -2.87 -8.55
CA GLN A 42 -9.20 -2.90 -8.11
C GLN A 42 -9.72 -1.52 -7.69
N ILE A 43 -8.91 -0.74 -6.99
CA ILE A 43 -9.26 0.63 -6.59
C ILE A 43 -9.54 1.49 -7.82
N PHE A 44 -8.65 1.47 -8.81
CA PHE A 44 -8.83 2.21 -10.06
C PHE A 44 -10.07 1.74 -10.84
N GLN A 45 -10.26 0.44 -10.95
CA GLN A 45 -11.42 -0.15 -11.64
C GLN A 45 -12.73 0.25 -10.97
N ASN A 46 -12.82 0.19 -9.64
CA ASN A 46 -14.01 0.58 -8.88
C ASN A 46 -14.34 2.06 -9.03
N ALA A 47 -13.32 2.91 -9.19
CA ALA A 47 -13.46 4.34 -9.42
C ALA A 47 -13.68 4.69 -10.91
N GLY A 48 -13.66 3.72 -11.84
CA GLY A 48 -13.77 3.96 -13.27
C GLY A 48 -12.58 4.70 -13.88
N ILE A 49 -11.39 4.58 -13.27
CA ILE A 49 -10.17 5.28 -13.69
C ILE A 49 -9.27 4.35 -14.47
N HIS A 50 -8.72 4.86 -15.57
CA HIS A 50 -7.64 4.23 -16.32
C HIS A 50 -6.31 4.89 -15.93
N PRO A 51 -5.52 4.29 -15.02
CA PRO A 51 -4.31 4.91 -14.51
C PRO A 51 -3.21 4.99 -15.57
N SER A 52 -2.51 6.12 -15.64
CA SER A 52 -1.28 6.24 -16.40
C SER A 52 -0.12 5.64 -15.59
N ILE A 53 0.22 4.37 -15.83
CA ILE A 53 1.30 3.68 -15.11
C ILE A 53 2.60 3.86 -15.90
N LEU A 54 3.55 4.63 -15.34
CA LEU A 54 4.85 4.87 -15.95
C LEU A 54 5.75 3.64 -15.90
N ARG A 55 5.84 3.03 -14.72
CA ARG A 55 6.61 1.80 -14.49
C ARG A 55 6.24 1.12 -13.18
N THR A 56 6.73 -0.10 -13.02
CA THR A 56 6.66 -0.83 -11.77
C THR A 56 8.05 -1.08 -11.20
N ALA A 57 8.17 -1.10 -9.86
CA ALA A 57 9.44 -1.31 -9.19
C ALA A 57 9.25 -1.89 -7.77
N ARG A 58 10.35 -2.12 -7.07
CA ARG A 58 10.36 -2.43 -5.64
C ARG A 58 10.15 -1.16 -4.82
N VAL A 59 9.76 -1.33 -3.56
CA VAL A 59 9.38 -0.24 -2.65
C VAL A 59 10.45 0.84 -2.53
N GLU A 60 11.70 0.48 -2.37
CA GLU A 60 12.81 1.42 -2.18
C GLU A 60 12.99 2.32 -3.42
N SER A 61 12.90 1.70 -4.61
CA SER A 61 12.98 2.42 -5.88
C SER A 61 11.77 3.32 -6.12
N LEU A 62 10.57 2.90 -5.67
CA LEU A 62 9.36 3.72 -5.78
C LEU A 62 9.46 4.97 -4.92
N ILE A 63 9.90 4.83 -3.66
CA ILE A 63 10.06 5.95 -2.75
C ILE A 63 11.05 6.97 -3.29
N SER A 64 12.21 6.51 -3.77
CA SER A 64 13.22 7.40 -4.37
C SER A 64 12.69 8.12 -5.61
N ALA A 65 11.92 7.42 -6.46
CA ALA A 65 11.34 8.00 -7.67
C ALA A 65 10.23 9.03 -7.35
N VAL A 66 9.39 8.74 -6.35
CA VAL A 66 8.40 9.70 -5.85
C VAL A 66 9.09 10.94 -5.27
N ALA A 67 10.16 10.74 -4.48
CA ALA A 67 10.89 11.86 -3.87
C ALA A 67 11.46 12.87 -4.88
N VAL A 68 11.82 12.40 -6.09
CA VAL A 68 12.32 13.28 -7.18
C VAL A 68 11.22 13.74 -8.14
N GLY A 69 9.95 13.45 -7.83
CA GLY A 69 8.80 13.92 -8.61
C GLY A 69 8.56 13.15 -9.93
N GLU A 70 9.07 11.92 -10.08
CA GLU A 70 8.83 11.12 -11.29
C GLU A 70 7.34 10.75 -11.46
N GLY A 71 6.63 10.59 -10.34
CA GLY A 71 5.20 10.29 -10.28
C GLY A 71 4.73 10.09 -8.86
N ILE A 72 3.50 9.61 -8.70
CA ILE A 72 2.92 9.27 -7.39
C ILE A 72 2.75 7.76 -7.24
N SER A 73 2.53 7.27 -6.01
CA SER A 73 2.31 5.84 -5.80
C SER A 73 1.20 5.57 -4.79
N LEU A 74 0.54 4.41 -4.93
CA LEU A 74 -0.38 3.89 -3.91
C LEU A 74 0.34 2.82 -3.10
N PHE A 75 0.22 2.90 -1.77
CA PHE A 75 1.02 2.08 -0.87
C PHE A 75 0.27 1.70 0.40
N ALA A 76 0.71 0.62 1.07
CA ALA A 76 0.20 0.31 2.40
C ALA A 76 0.84 1.27 3.42
N GLU A 77 0.04 1.98 4.20
CA GLU A 77 0.52 2.94 5.19
C GLU A 77 1.52 2.34 6.19
N SER A 78 1.28 1.09 6.60
CA SER A 78 2.21 0.36 7.49
C SER A 78 3.61 0.23 6.90
N ASN A 79 3.71 0.02 5.59
CA ASN A 79 5.00 -0.08 4.91
C ASN A 79 5.67 1.30 4.78
N PHE A 80 4.89 2.35 4.53
CA PHE A 80 5.44 3.71 4.47
C PHE A 80 6.14 4.12 5.78
N ARG A 81 5.58 3.74 6.93
CA ARG A 81 6.21 4.00 8.24
C ARG A 81 7.59 3.35 8.40
N LEU A 82 7.85 2.24 7.70
CA LEU A 82 9.15 1.55 7.73
C LEU A 82 10.19 2.19 6.81
N PHE A 83 9.75 2.86 5.75
CA PHE A 83 10.60 3.40 4.68
C PHE A 83 10.45 4.92 4.52
N GLN A 84 10.35 5.65 5.63
CA GLN A 84 10.19 7.10 5.60
C GLN A 84 11.32 7.79 4.82
N HIS A 85 10.94 8.81 4.05
CA HIS A 85 11.84 9.64 3.28
C HIS A 85 11.41 11.10 3.40
N GLU A 86 12.34 12.02 3.69
CA GLU A 86 12.04 13.44 3.92
C GLU A 86 11.33 14.11 2.73
N GLY A 87 11.64 13.69 1.50
CA GLY A 87 11.04 14.21 0.28
C GLY A 87 9.68 13.61 -0.10
N VAL A 88 9.12 12.70 0.73
CA VAL A 88 7.87 12.00 0.43
C VAL A 88 6.92 12.11 1.60
N ILE A 89 5.67 12.41 1.31
CA ILE A 89 4.58 12.35 2.29
C ILE A 89 3.53 11.31 1.88
N SER A 90 2.76 10.86 2.85
CA SER A 90 1.62 9.98 2.62
C SER A 90 0.32 10.68 2.97
N VAL A 91 -0.67 10.56 2.07
CA VAL A 91 -2.03 11.06 2.30
C VAL A 91 -3.00 9.89 2.19
N PRO A 92 -3.86 9.63 3.21
CA PRO A 92 -4.82 8.54 3.17
C PRO A 92 -5.83 8.69 2.03
N LEU A 93 -6.31 7.56 1.47
CA LEU A 93 -7.46 7.56 0.58
C LEU A 93 -8.77 7.65 1.38
N GLU A 94 -9.74 8.38 0.85
CA GLU A 94 -11.10 8.51 1.41
C GLU A 94 -11.81 7.16 1.42
N GLU A 95 -11.65 6.37 0.37
CA GLU A 95 -12.24 5.05 0.19
C GLU A 95 -11.71 4.00 1.18
N SER A 96 -10.63 4.34 1.90
CA SER A 96 -10.03 3.52 2.96
C SER A 96 -9.84 2.04 2.61
N PRO A 97 -9.29 1.70 1.43
CA PRO A 97 -9.10 0.31 1.04
C PRO A 97 -8.08 -0.36 1.96
N VAL A 98 -8.37 -1.61 2.35
CA VAL A 98 -7.59 -2.37 3.33
C VAL A 98 -6.90 -3.55 2.66
N LEU A 99 -5.58 -3.64 2.82
CA LEU A 99 -4.82 -4.84 2.51
C LEU A 99 -4.84 -5.76 3.74
N ARG A 100 -5.46 -6.94 3.63
CA ARG A 100 -5.49 -7.92 4.71
C ARG A 100 -4.29 -8.86 4.60
N ILE A 101 -3.58 -9.02 5.70
CA ILE A 101 -2.50 -10.00 5.85
C ILE A 101 -2.99 -11.05 6.84
N GLY A 102 -2.76 -12.32 6.53
CA GLY A 102 -3.18 -13.43 7.37
C GLY A 102 -2.20 -14.60 7.33
N PHE A 103 -2.37 -15.51 8.26
CA PHE A 103 -1.63 -16.77 8.32
C PHE A 103 -2.52 -17.89 7.83
N ALA A 104 -2.00 -18.71 6.91
CA ALA A 104 -2.66 -19.92 6.44
C ALA A 104 -1.95 -21.15 7.00
N TYR A 105 -2.69 -22.07 7.61
CA TYR A 105 -2.17 -23.33 8.12
C TYR A 105 -3.16 -24.48 7.86
N LYS A 106 -2.68 -25.73 7.87
CA LYS A 106 -3.54 -26.89 7.69
C LYS A 106 -4.59 -26.97 8.79
N LYS A 107 -5.86 -27.13 8.43
CA LYS A 107 -6.98 -27.21 9.38
C LYS A 107 -6.97 -28.50 10.23
N ALA A 108 -6.42 -29.59 9.71
CA ALA A 108 -6.32 -30.87 10.38
C ALA A 108 -4.87 -31.37 10.36
N GLY A 109 -4.35 -31.77 11.50
CA GLY A 109 -3.00 -32.30 11.68
C GLY A 109 -2.54 -32.15 13.12
N GLU A 110 -1.56 -32.94 13.51
CA GLU A 110 -0.83 -32.72 14.76
C GLU A 110 0.13 -31.56 14.55
N TYR A 111 0.01 -30.53 15.36
CA TYR A 111 0.94 -29.42 15.38
C TYR A 111 2.08 -29.70 16.34
N THR A 112 3.26 -29.25 16.00
CA THR A 112 4.37 -29.26 16.97
C THR A 112 4.05 -28.26 18.10
N PRO A 113 4.59 -28.47 19.32
CA PRO A 113 4.41 -27.53 20.42
C PRO A 113 4.78 -26.08 20.05
N ALA A 114 5.80 -25.90 19.22
CA ALA A 114 6.20 -24.59 18.73
C ALA A 114 5.13 -23.94 17.84
N MET A 115 4.48 -24.71 16.97
CA MET A 115 3.39 -24.24 16.13
C MET A 115 2.16 -23.85 16.95
N ASP A 116 1.80 -24.68 17.94
CA ASP A 116 0.69 -24.36 18.86
C ASP A 116 0.95 -23.07 19.63
N CYS A 117 2.17 -22.92 20.18
CA CYS A 117 2.56 -21.70 20.87
C CYS A 117 2.47 -20.46 19.97
N PHE A 118 2.94 -20.57 18.72
CA PHE A 118 2.84 -19.47 17.73
C PHE A 118 1.40 -19.12 17.41
N LEU A 119 0.53 -20.10 17.16
CA LEU A 119 -0.89 -19.86 16.84
C LEU A 119 -1.62 -19.18 18.01
N HIS A 120 -1.37 -19.60 19.24
CA HIS A 120 -1.92 -18.95 20.45
C HIS A 120 -1.42 -17.51 20.57
N PHE A 121 -0.13 -17.27 20.42
CA PHE A 121 0.44 -15.93 20.44
C PHE A 121 -0.22 -15.00 19.40
N MET A 122 -0.38 -15.50 18.16
CA MET A 122 -1.02 -14.72 17.10
C MET A 122 -2.49 -14.43 17.36
N ALA A 123 -3.25 -15.39 17.91
CA ALA A 123 -4.65 -15.21 18.27
C ALA A 123 -4.82 -14.14 19.37
N ASP A 124 -3.93 -14.12 20.35
CA ASP A 124 -3.95 -13.13 21.43
C ASP A 124 -3.50 -11.74 20.96
N SER A 125 -2.58 -11.66 19.99
CA SER A 125 -2.09 -10.40 19.43
C SER A 125 -3.11 -9.67 18.55
N GLN A 126 -4.19 -10.34 18.13
CA GLN A 126 -5.27 -9.70 17.35
C GLN A 126 -6.29 -8.93 18.21
N LYS A 127 -6.14 -8.95 19.53
CA LYS A 127 -7.04 -8.23 20.47
C LYS A 127 -6.66 -6.77 20.72
N TYR A 128 -5.66 -6.25 20.00
CA TYR A 128 -5.19 -4.86 20.16
C TYR A 128 -5.33 -4.04 18.88
#